data_10951d59e54ed6c577cf34c01f4d9c5d
#
_entry.id   10951d59e54ed6c577cf34c01f4d9c5d
#
_cell.length_a   1.000
_cell.length_b   1.000
_cell.length_c   1.000
_cell.angle_alpha   90.00
_cell.angle_beta   90.00
_cell.angle_gamma   90.00
#
_symmetry.space_group_name_H-M   'P 1'
#
loop_
_entity.id
_entity.type
_entity.pdbx_description
1 polymer ?
#
loop_
_entity_poly.entity_id
_entity_poly.type
_entity_poly.pdbx_seq_one_letter_code
_entity_poly.pdbx_strand_id
1 'polypeptide(L)'
;GASQKQYCALGSVKTNIGHLDTAAGVAGLIKTALAVQQGIIPATLHFERPNAQIDLTNSPFYINTTCQPWQPESGIRRAGVTSLGMGGTNAHVVLEQAPAVDLQARAPVPAYSILPFSAKTDSALSSGLARFADFLQHESLPDRRDLAWTLSQGRKAFAHRAALVTRDLHAAGTLLQQAATAPFARGVAQTQLGLGLLFSGQGSQYQRMGHQLYQVWPAYADAFDRCATLLEREYQLDIRHELFRAEVSLAQGERLAQTCLTQPLLFSVEYALAQLWLRWGITPTVMIGHSLGEWVAATLAGVFSLEDALRLVARRAELMHQAPSGAMLMVALPEAQIRALITAPLAIAAVNAPDYSVIAGPTS
;
A
#
# COMPACT_ATOMS: atom_id res chain seq x y z
N GLY A 1 -29.90 16.28 -38.46
CA GLY A 1 -29.88 14.85 -38.83
C GLY A 1 -28.51 14.49 -39.35
N ALA A 2 -28.08 13.24 -39.17
CA ALA A 2 -26.79 12.76 -39.68
C ALA A 2 -26.82 12.82 -41.23
N SER A 3 -25.84 13.46 -41.84
CA SER A 3 -25.69 13.53 -43.31
C SER A 3 -25.25 12.19 -43.92
N GLN A 4 -24.67 11.32 -43.14
CA GLN A 4 -24.15 10.01 -43.54
C GLN A 4 -25.21 8.92 -43.28
N LYS A 5 -25.40 8.01 -44.21
CA LYS A 5 -26.33 6.89 -44.13
C LYS A 5 -25.57 5.58 -43.90
N GLN A 6 -26.22 4.59 -43.30
CA GLN A 6 -25.72 3.22 -43.13
C GLN A 6 -24.31 3.12 -42.51
N TYR A 7 -24.01 3.92 -41.50
CA TYR A 7 -22.70 3.88 -40.80
C TYR A 7 -22.76 3.16 -39.43
N CYS A 8 -23.96 2.93 -38.89
CA CYS A 8 -24.14 2.32 -37.59
C CYS A 8 -24.68 0.90 -37.73
N ALA A 9 -23.88 -0.09 -37.29
CA ALA A 9 -24.27 -1.47 -37.33
C ALA A 9 -25.34 -1.79 -36.29
N LEU A 10 -26.41 -2.48 -36.70
CA LEU A 10 -27.42 -3.05 -35.82
C LEU A 10 -27.22 -4.55 -35.69
N GLY A 11 -27.30 -5.05 -34.47
CA GLY A 11 -27.25 -6.47 -34.16
C GLY A 11 -28.19 -6.85 -33.00
N SER A 12 -28.45 -8.12 -32.84
CA SER A 12 -29.25 -8.65 -31.74
C SER A 12 -28.68 -9.97 -31.24
N VAL A 13 -28.62 -10.17 -29.93
CA VAL A 13 -28.27 -11.45 -29.32
C VAL A 13 -29.43 -12.47 -29.43
N LYS A 14 -30.64 -12.00 -29.67
CA LYS A 14 -31.85 -12.86 -29.81
C LYS A 14 -31.74 -13.85 -30.96
N THR A 15 -31.00 -13.48 -32.01
CA THR A 15 -30.75 -14.39 -33.14
C THR A 15 -29.82 -15.56 -32.80
N ASN A 16 -29.06 -15.46 -31.71
CA ASN A 16 -28.16 -16.51 -31.21
C ASN A 16 -28.84 -17.45 -30.22
N ILE A 17 -29.61 -16.91 -29.25
CA ILE A 17 -30.10 -17.66 -28.07
C ILE A 17 -31.60 -17.46 -27.79
N GLY A 18 -32.36 -16.84 -28.70
CA GLY A 18 -33.76 -16.52 -28.49
C GLY A 18 -34.01 -15.31 -27.61
N HIS A 19 -35.30 -15.02 -27.37
CA HIS A 19 -35.70 -13.91 -26.51
C HIS A 19 -35.69 -14.35 -25.03
N LEU A 20 -34.81 -13.80 -24.25
CA LEU A 20 -34.58 -14.16 -22.83
C LEU A 20 -35.49 -13.38 -21.87
N ASP A 21 -36.57 -12.79 -22.36
CA ASP A 21 -37.52 -12.00 -21.58
C ASP A 21 -36.82 -10.93 -20.72
N THR A 22 -36.96 -10.96 -19.40
CA THR A 22 -36.34 -10.01 -18.47
C THR A 22 -34.81 -10.00 -18.53
N ALA A 23 -34.14 -11.07 -18.96
CA ALA A 23 -32.70 -11.17 -19.11
C ALA A 23 -32.18 -10.67 -20.47
N ALA A 24 -33.05 -10.32 -21.42
CA ALA A 24 -32.64 -9.96 -22.79
C ALA A 24 -31.73 -8.73 -22.85
N GLY A 25 -32.01 -7.72 -22.03
CA GLY A 25 -31.19 -6.52 -21.96
C GLY A 25 -29.77 -6.79 -21.48
N VAL A 26 -29.63 -7.59 -20.42
CA VAL A 26 -28.32 -7.97 -19.85
C VAL A 26 -27.52 -8.82 -20.83
N ALA A 27 -28.17 -9.78 -21.51
CA ALA A 27 -27.52 -10.58 -22.55
C ALA A 27 -26.99 -9.71 -23.71
N GLY A 28 -27.80 -8.73 -24.15
CA GLY A 28 -27.40 -7.74 -25.16
C GLY A 28 -26.18 -6.90 -24.68
N LEU A 29 -26.20 -6.46 -23.42
CA LEU A 29 -25.11 -5.73 -22.80
C LEU A 29 -23.81 -6.54 -22.80
N ILE A 30 -23.86 -7.81 -22.36
CA ILE A 30 -22.68 -8.71 -22.33
C ILE A 30 -22.13 -8.90 -23.74
N LYS A 31 -22.98 -9.22 -24.72
CA LYS A 31 -22.52 -9.38 -26.13
C LYS A 31 -21.86 -8.12 -26.63
N THR A 32 -22.45 -6.95 -26.37
CA THR A 32 -21.90 -5.67 -26.83
C THR A 32 -20.59 -5.31 -26.11
N ALA A 33 -20.47 -5.54 -24.80
CA ALA A 33 -19.23 -5.32 -24.07
C ALA A 33 -18.08 -6.17 -24.62
N LEU A 34 -18.35 -7.45 -24.88
CA LEU A 34 -17.38 -8.36 -25.51
C LEU A 34 -16.99 -7.89 -26.95
N ALA A 35 -17.97 -7.45 -27.74
CA ALA A 35 -17.72 -6.91 -29.08
C ALA A 35 -16.83 -5.66 -29.05
N VAL A 36 -17.08 -4.73 -28.11
CA VAL A 36 -16.23 -3.54 -27.90
C VAL A 36 -14.82 -3.94 -27.48
N GLN A 37 -14.71 -4.88 -26.55
CA GLN A 37 -13.43 -5.37 -26.03
C GLN A 37 -12.61 -6.05 -27.12
N GLN A 38 -13.22 -6.99 -27.85
CA GLN A 38 -12.53 -7.78 -28.89
C GLN A 38 -12.29 -7.01 -30.20
N GLY A 39 -12.96 -5.87 -30.39
CA GLY A 39 -12.86 -5.12 -31.65
C GLY A 39 -13.49 -5.84 -32.85
N ILE A 40 -14.60 -6.56 -32.60
CA ILE A 40 -15.30 -7.35 -33.60
C ILE A 40 -16.79 -7.02 -33.54
N ILE A 41 -17.43 -6.78 -34.70
CA ILE A 41 -18.88 -6.70 -34.81
C ILE A 41 -19.40 -8.09 -35.23
N PRO A 42 -20.08 -8.83 -34.34
CA PRO A 42 -20.61 -10.15 -34.66
C PRO A 42 -21.76 -10.07 -35.68
N ALA A 43 -21.94 -11.13 -36.46
CA ALA A 43 -23.04 -11.24 -37.39
C ALA A 43 -24.42 -11.35 -36.66
N THR A 44 -25.42 -10.74 -37.25
CA THR A 44 -26.85 -11.03 -36.95
C THR A 44 -27.25 -12.26 -37.75
N LEU A 45 -27.55 -13.35 -37.06
CA LEU A 45 -27.88 -14.64 -37.68
C LEU A 45 -29.33 -14.63 -38.25
N HIS A 46 -29.56 -15.43 -39.27
CA HIS A 46 -30.88 -15.69 -39.87
C HIS A 46 -31.56 -14.42 -40.42
N PHE A 47 -30.80 -13.40 -40.78
CA PHE A 47 -31.34 -12.21 -41.43
C PHE A 47 -31.34 -12.38 -42.97
N GLU A 48 -32.52 -12.30 -43.56
CA GLU A 48 -32.70 -12.37 -45.01
C GLU A 48 -33.12 -11.02 -45.58
N ARG A 49 -34.10 -10.36 -44.98
CA ARG A 49 -34.63 -9.07 -45.45
C ARG A 49 -35.23 -8.28 -44.26
N PRO A 50 -35.14 -6.94 -44.29
CA PRO A 50 -35.79 -6.11 -43.28
C PRO A 50 -37.31 -6.11 -43.43
N ASN A 51 -38.01 -5.74 -42.35
CA ASN A 51 -39.43 -5.43 -42.43
C ASN A 51 -39.65 -4.29 -43.43
N ALA A 52 -40.62 -4.43 -44.32
CA ALA A 52 -40.93 -3.45 -45.36
C ALA A 52 -41.29 -2.05 -44.83
N GLN A 53 -41.68 -1.95 -43.55
CA GLN A 53 -42.00 -0.66 -42.90
C GLN A 53 -40.76 0.05 -42.36
N ILE A 54 -39.58 -0.58 -42.41
CA ILE A 54 -38.34 0.00 -41.89
C ILE A 54 -37.47 0.44 -43.08
N ASP A 55 -37.30 1.75 -43.26
CA ASP A 55 -36.40 2.31 -44.27
C ASP A 55 -34.96 2.37 -43.73
N LEU A 56 -34.24 1.24 -43.87
CA LEU A 56 -32.81 1.19 -43.51
C LEU A 56 -31.94 1.97 -44.53
N THR A 57 -32.38 2.05 -45.80
CA THR A 57 -31.60 2.67 -46.86
C THR A 57 -31.37 4.17 -46.61
N ASN A 58 -32.36 4.86 -46.05
CA ASN A 58 -32.28 6.29 -45.73
C ASN A 58 -31.98 6.56 -44.26
N SER A 59 -31.66 5.55 -43.48
CA SER A 59 -31.30 5.66 -42.07
C SER A 59 -29.79 5.61 -41.85
N PRO A 60 -29.28 6.00 -40.66
CA PRO A 60 -27.89 5.79 -40.29
C PRO A 60 -27.56 4.32 -40.04
N PHE A 61 -28.55 3.42 -39.98
CA PHE A 61 -28.38 2.04 -39.56
C PHE A 61 -28.30 1.05 -40.72
N TYR A 62 -27.52 -0.02 -40.53
CA TYR A 62 -27.53 -1.21 -41.38
C TYR A 62 -27.49 -2.48 -40.52
N ILE A 63 -28.02 -3.59 -41.03
CA ILE A 63 -27.94 -4.87 -40.33
C ILE A 63 -26.62 -5.53 -40.66
N ASN A 64 -25.81 -5.81 -39.63
CA ASN A 64 -24.55 -6.49 -39.79
C ASN A 64 -24.76 -8.00 -39.96
N THR A 65 -24.56 -8.53 -41.13
CA THR A 65 -24.81 -9.95 -41.47
C THR A 65 -23.55 -10.81 -41.49
N THR A 66 -22.39 -10.20 -41.38
CA THR A 66 -21.08 -10.89 -41.35
C THR A 66 -20.25 -10.50 -40.15
N CYS A 67 -19.46 -11.43 -39.65
CA CYS A 67 -18.50 -11.11 -38.60
C CYS A 67 -17.36 -10.26 -39.20
N GLN A 68 -17.13 -9.06 -38.66
CA GLN A 68 -16.14 -8.13 -39.22
C GLN A 68 -15.37 -7.40 -38.12
N PRO A 69 -14.12 -7.00 -38.41
CA PRO A 69 -13.33 -6.12 -37.54
C PRO A 69 -14.06 -4.78 -37.29
N TRP A 70 -13.99 -4.29 -36.07
CA TRP A 70 -14.58 -3.00 -35.68
C TRP A 70 -13.51 -1.92 -35.63
N GLN A 71 -13.37 -1.19 -36.72
CA GLN A 71 -12.40 -0.10 -36.88
C GLN A 71 -13.14 1.22 -37.17
N PRO A 72 -13.59 1.96 -36.16
CA PRO A 72 -14.27 3.23 -36.36
C PRO A 72 -13.27 4.32 -36.80
N GLU A 73 -13.71 5.26 -37.63
CA GLU A 73 -12.91 6.40 -38.08
C GLU A 73 -12.37 7.25 -36.89
N SER A 74 -13.12 7.33 -35.78
CA SER A 74 -12.72 8.02 -34.55
C SER A 74 -11.60 7.29 -33.77
N GLY A 75 -11.22 6.07 -34.14
CA GLY A 75 -10.30 5.23 -33.39
C GLY A 75 -10.87 4.65 -32.09
N ILE A 76 -12.03 5.10 -31.63
CA ILE A 76 -12.66 4.67 -30.36
C ILE A 76 -13.97 3.99 -30.65
N ARG A 77 -14.13 2.72 -30.24
CA ARG A 77 -15.37 1.95 -30.39
C ARG A 77 -16.43 2.38 -29.39
N ARG A 78 -17.64 2.69 -29.91
CA ARG A 78 -18.81 3.06 -29.10
C ARG A 78 -20.03 2.28 -29.54
N ALA A 79 -20.85 1.84 -28.61
CA ALA A 79 -22.09 1.14 -28.89
C ALA A 79 -23.21 1.55 -27.94
N GLY A 80 -24.44 1.49 -28.44
CA GLY A 80 -25.65 1.63 -27.64
C GLY A 80 -26.35 0.27 -27.47
N VAL A 81 -26.87 0.00 -26.29
CA VAL A 81 -27.72 -1.15 -26.02
C VAL A 81 -29.08 -0.64 -25.54
N THR A 82 -30.13 -1.03 -26.25
CA THR A 82 -31.52 -0.66 -25.90
C THR A 82 -32.27 -1.90 -25.45
N SER A 83 -32.95 -1.80 -24.33
CA SER A 83 -33.87 -2.81 -23.83
C SER A 83 -35.22 -2.17 -23.55
N LEU A 84 -36.29 -2.68 -24.20
CA LEU A 84 -37.63 -2.15 -24.10
C LEU A 84 -38.52 -3.19 -23.40
N GLY A 85 -39.10 -2.80 -22.26
CA GLY A 85 -39.99 -3.64 -21.49
C GLY A 85 -41.47 -3.33 -21.78
N MET A 86 -42.34 -4.33 -21.78
CA MET A 86 -43.78 -4.12 -21.81
C MET A 86 -44.21 -3.34 -20.55
N GLY A 87 -45.04 -2.32 -20.72
CA GLY A 87 -45.48 -1.44 -19.63
C GLY A 87 -44.60 -0.20 -19.44
N GLY A 88 -43.60 0.03 -20.32
CA GLY A 88 -42.84 1.31 -20.37
C GLY A 88 -41.54 1.34 -19.58
N THR A 89 -41.08 0.22 -19.03
CA THR A 89 -39.75 0.12 -18.41
C THR A 89 -38.70 -0.03 -19.49
N ASN A 90 -38.10 1.09 -19.92
CA ASN A 90 -37.11 1.14 -20.99
C ASN A 90 -35.74 1.53 -20.42
N ALA A 91 -34.70 0.92 -20.95
CA ALA A 91 -33.32 1.24 -20.62
C ALA A 91 -32.46 1.40 -21.88
N HIS A 92 -31.58 2.39 -21.88
CA HIS A 92 -30.56 2.57 -22.90
C HIS A 92 -29.22 2.80 -22.23
N VAL A 93 -28.19 2.05 -22.65
CA VAL A 93 -26.82 2.16 -22.12
C VAL A 93 -25.87 2.42 -23.27
N VAL A 94 -24.96 3.35 -23.08
CA VAL A 94 -23.86 3.63 -24.01
C VAL A 94 -22.58 3.04 -23.45
N LEU A 95 -21.88 2.24 -24.27
CA LEU A 95 -20.58 1.66 -23.95
C LEU A 95 -19.51 2.32 -24.82
N GLU A 96 -18.36 2.53 -24.23
CA GLU A 96 -17.17 3.03 -24.93
C GLU A 96 -15.99 2.09 -24.64
N GLN A 97 -15.09 1.97 -25.61
CA GLN A 97 -13.83 1.27 -25.44
C GLN A 97 -13.04 1.86 -24.29
N ALA A 98 -12.53 1.00 -23.41
CA ALA A 98 -11.65 1.44 -22.34
C ALA A 98 -10.41 2.16 -22.90
N PRO A 99 -9.93 3.22 -22.24
CA PRO A 99 -8.67 3.85 -22.62
C PRO A 99 -7.50 2.84 -22.66
N ALA A 100 -6.59 3.01 -23.59
CA ALA A 100 -5.36 2.22 -23.60
C ALA A 100 -4.58 2.48 -22.33
N VAL A 101 -4.14 1.42 -21.66
CA VAL A 101 -3.30 1.53 -20.47
C VAL A 101 -1.86 1.75 -20.96
N ASP A 102 -1.28 2.91 -20.62
CA ASP A 102 0.15 3.15 -20.82
C ASP A 102 0.96 2.35 -19.80
N LEU A 103 1.51 1.23 -20.23
CA LEU A 103 2.35 0.36 -19.39
C LEU A 103 3.73 0.98 -19.12
N GLN A 104 4.18 1.96 -19.91
CA GLN A 104 5.48 2.60 -19.73
C GLN A 104 5.45 3.69 -18.66
N ALA A 105 4.29 4.30 -18.41
CA ALA A 105 4.11 5.32 -17.37
C ALA A 105 3.93 4.73 -15.95
N ARG A 106 4.06 3.42 -15.79
CA ARG A 106 3.88 2.77 -14.47
C ARG A 106 5.08 3.05 -13.57
N ALA A 107 4.81 3.51 -12.34
CA ALA A 107 5.82 3.63 -11.29
C ALA A 107 6.55 2.29 -11.06
N PRO A 108 7.80 2.29 -10.58
CA PRO A 108 8.52 1.07 -10.23
C PRO A 108 7.70 0.17 -9.31
N VAL A 109 7.83 -1.15 -9.48
CA VAL A 109 7.14 -2.12 -8.62
C VAL A 109 7.79 -2.07 -7.23
N PRO A 110 7.05 -1.78 -6.15
CA PRO A 110 7.58 -1.91 -4.80
C PRO A 110 8.13 -3.32 -4.55
N ALA A 111 9.19 -3.44 -3.77
CA ALA A 111 9.77 -4.76 -3.45
C ALA A 111 8.74 -5.70 -2.83
N TYR A 112 7.81 -5.16 -2.04
CA TYR A 112 6.71 -5.89 -1.41
C TYR A 112 5.36 -5.26 -1.74
N SER A 113 4.31 -6.08 -1.74
CA SER A 113 2.92 -5.64 -1.83
C SER A 113 2.11 -6.22 -0.68
N ILE A 114 1.14 -5.45 -0.20
CA ILE A 114 0.15 -5.93 0.77
C ILE A 114 -1.06 -6.42 -0.02
N LEU A 115 -1.49 -7.65 0.24
CA LEU A 115 -2.70 -8.26 -0.30
C LEU A 115 -3.74 -8.32 0.82
N PRO A 116 -4.69 -7.36 0.89
CA PRO A 116 -5.75 -7.36 1.90
C PRO A 116 -6.92 -8.23 1.45
N PHE A 117 -7.47 -8.99 2.40
CA PHE A 117 -8.65 -9.82 2.22
C PHE A 117 -9.70 -9.50 3.27
N SER A 118 -10.97 -9.62 2.93
CA SER A 118 -12.03 -9.48 3.92
C SER A 118 -13.29 -10.25 3.53
N ALA A 119 -14.08 -10.62 4.54
CA ALA A 119 -15.37 -11.27 4.35
C ALA A 119 -16.35 -10.91 5.49
N LYS A 120 -17.63 -11.24 5.29
CA LYS A 120 -18.66 -11.01 6.31
C LYS A 120 -18.54 -11.97 7.51
N THR A 121 -17.99 -13.16 7.29
CA THR A 121 -17.80 -14.19 8.31
C THR A 121 -16.39 -14.78 8.22
N ASP A 122 -15.92 -15.39 9.29
CA ASP A 122 -14.62 -16.05 9.31
C ASP A 122 -14.54 -17.25 8.36
N SER A 123 -15.61 -18.03 8.25
CA SER A 123 -15.70 -19.15 7.30
C SER A 123 -15.65 -18.70 5.84
N ALA A 124 -16.34 -17.59 5.51
CA ALA A 124 -16.27 -17.00 4.18
C ALA A 124 -14.89 -16.44 3.86
N LEU A 125 -14.19 -15.85 4.85
CA LEU A 125 -12.80 -15.41 4.70
C LEU A 125 -11.90 -16.62 4.41
N SER A 126 -11.99 -17.68 5.19
CA SER A 126 -11.21 -18.90 4.99
C SER A 126 -11.42 -19.52 3.60
N SER A 127 -12.68 -19.65 3.18
CA SER A 127 -13.02 -20.13 1.84
C SER A 127 -12.52 -19.21 0.73
N GLY A 128 -12.54 -17.90 0.96
CA GLY A 128 -12.00 -16.89 0.05
C GLY A 128 -10.49 -17.01 -0.10
N LEU A 129 -9.76 -17.17 1.00
CA LEU A 129 -8.31 -17.36 1.01
C LEU A 129 -7.90 -18.64 0.29
N ALA A 130 -8.61 -19.77 0.51
CA ALA A 130 -8.35 -21.03 -0.18
C ALA A 130 -8.51 -20.88 -1.70
N ARG A 131 -9.63 -20.33 -2.16
CA ARG A 131 -9.85 -20.08 -3.61
C ARG A 131 -8.82 -19.12 -4.21
N PHE A 132 -8.37 -18.14 -3.43
CA PHE A 132 -7.35 -17.22 -3.89
C PHE A 132 -5.97 -17.89 -3.94
N ALA A 133 -5.67 -18.79 -3.01
CA ALA A 133 -4.48 -19.63 -3.06
C ALA A 133 -4.44 -20.47 -4.34
N ASP A 134 -5.56 -21.12 -4.69
CA ASP A 134 -5.67 -21.89 -5.93
C ASP A 134 -5.48 -21.00 -7.17
N PHE A 135 -6.08 -19.81 -7.18
CA PHE A 135 -5.87 -18.83 -8.26
C PHE A 135 -4.40 -18.45 -8.43
N LEU A 136 -3.64 -18.30 -7.35
CA LEU A 136 -2.22 -17.95 -7.38
C LEU A 136 -1.30 -19.10 -7.84
N GLN A 137 -1.82 -20.31 -8.04
CA GLN A 137 -1.06 -21.42 -8.63
C GLN A 137 -1.12 -21.48 -10.17
N HIS A 138 -1.94 -20.65 -10.81
CA HIS A 138 -2.01 -20.60 -12.28
C HIS A 138 -0.72 -20.02 -12.89
N GLU A 139 -0.35 -20.50 -14.08
CA GLU A 139 0.87 -20.07 -14.80
C GLU A 139 0.82 -18.59 -15.23
N SER A 140 -0.37 -18.06 -15.54
CA SER A 140 -0.54 -16.68 -15.99
C SER A 140 -1.21 -15.84 -14.90
N LEU A 141 -0.39 -15.16 -14.09
CA LEU A 141 -0.86 -14.25 -13.04
C LEU A 141 -0.85 -12.79 -13.53
N PRO A 142 -1.78 -11.96 -13.03
CA PRO A 142 -1.75 -10.52 -13.26
C PRO A 142 -0.50 -9.89 -12.59
N ASP A 143 -0.17 -8.66 -13.01
CA ASP A 143 0.84 -7.88 -12.30
C ASP A 143 0.47 -7.73 -10.82
N ARG A 144 1.47 -7.94 -9.94
CA ARG A 144 1.27 -7.89 -8.48
C ARG A 144 0.70 -6.55 -8.01
N ARG A 145 1.03 -5.44 -8.67
CA ARG A 145 0.48 -4.10 -8.36
C ARG A 145 -1.01 -4.03 -8.67
N ASP A 146 -1.42 -4.54 -9.83
CA ASP A 146 -2.81 -4.53 -10.25
C ASP A 146 -3.66 -5.40 -9.33
N LEU A 147 -3.08 -6.53 -8.88
CA LEU A 147 -3.72 -7.41 -7.92
C LEU A 147 -3.88 -6.74 -6.55
N ALA A 148 -2.81 -6.15 -6.01
CA ALA A 148 -2.84 -5.42 -4.74
C ALA A 148 -3.81 -4.23 -4.79
N TRP A 149 -3.79 -3.47 -5.90
CA TRP A 149 -4.73 -2.38 -6.14
C TRP A 149 -6.19 -2.86 -6.16
N THR A 150 -6.46 -3.93 -6.91
CA THR A 150 -7.81 -4.50 -7.00
C THR A 150 -8.33 -4.97 -5.65
N LEU A 151 -7.49 -5.62 -4.85
CA LEU A 151 -7.87 -6.10 -3.52
C LEU A 151 -8.09 -4.93 -2.54
N SER A 152 -7.31 -3.87 -2.63
CA SER A 152 -7.41 -2.72 -1.72
C SER A 152 -8.49 -1.72 -2.10
N GLN A 153 -8.67 -1.42 -3.40
CA GLN A 153 -9.59 -0.38 -3.87
C GLN A 153 -10.84 -0.95 -4.55
N GLY A 154 -10.72 -2.08 -5.21
CA GLY A 154 -11.80 -2.70 -5.98
C GLY A 154 -12.68 -3.66 -5.18
N ARG A 155 -12.47 -3.82 -3.88
CA ARG A 155 -13.23 -4.72 -3.01
C ARG A 155 -13.73 -4.00 -1.76
N LYS A 156 -14.96 -4.31 -1.36
CA LYS A 156 -15.53 -3.80 -0.11
C LYS A 156 -14.81 -4.42 1.08
N ALA A 157 -14.38 -3.59 2.02
CA ALA A 157 -13.80 -4.04 3.27
C ALA A 157 -14.90 -4.47 4.25
N PHE A 158 -14.87 -5.74 4.68
CA PHE A 158 -15.76 -6.31 5.69
C PHE A 158 -15.05 -6.47 7.03
N ALA A 159 -15.78 -6.93 8.06
CA ALA A 159 -15.26 -7.01 9.43
C ALA A 159 -14.16 -8.06 9.61
N HIS A 160 -14.33 -9.28 9.09
CA HIS A 160 -13.30 -10.31 9.16
C HIS A 160 -12.23 -10.01 8.11
N ARG A 161 -11.00 -9.83 8.53
CA ARG A 161 -9.89 -9.37 7.67
C ARG A 161 -8.67 -10.26 7.80
N ALA A 162 -7.92 -10.33 6.70
CA ALA A 162 -6.57 -10.86 6.66
C ALA A 162 -5.69 -10.00 5.75
N ALA A 163 -4.39 -9.98 6.00
CA ALA A 163 -3.45 -9.29 5.14
C ALA A 163 -2.17 -10.12 5.01
N LEU A 164 -1.72 -10.29 3.77
CA LEU A 164 -0.47 -10.98 3.44
C LEU A 164 0.49 -9.98 2.80
N VAL A 165 1.73 -9.95 3.27
CA VAL A 165 2.82 -9.19 2.64
C VAL A 165 3.63 -10.13 1.79
N THR A 166 3.81 -9.81 0.50
CA THR A 166 4.56 -10.66 -0.42
C THR A 166 5.35 -9.87 -1.46
N ARG A 167 6.43 -10.45 -1.93
CA ARG A 167 7.15 -10.05 -3.15
C ARG A 167 6.95 -11.00 -4.32
N ASP A 168 6.36 -12.18 -4.06
CA ASP A 168 6.15 -13.26 -5.01
C ASP A 168 4.74 -13.81 -4.86
N LEU A 169 3.98 -13.85 -5.96
CA LEU A 169 2.57 -14.29 -5.95
C LEU A 169 2.43 -15.81 -5.80
N HIS A 170 3.35 -16.60 -6.35
CA HIS A 170 3.31 -18.06 -6.20
C HIS A 170 3.65 -18.46 -4.76
N ALA A 171 4.68 -17.82 -4.16
CA ALA A 171 4.99 -18.01 -2.74
C ALA A 171 3.81 -17.58 -1.85
N ALA A 172 3.10 -16.50 -2.20
CA ALA A 172 1.89 -16.08 -1.51
C ALA A 172 0.79 -17.16 -1.56
N GLY A 173 0.60 -17.80 -2.72
CA GLY A 173 -0.34 -18.91 -2.88
C GLY A 173 -0.04 -20.08 -1.92
N THR A 174 1.22 -20.47 -1.83
CA THR A 174 1.68 -21.52 -0.90
C THR A 174 1.42 -21.15 0.56
N LEU A 175 1.72 -19.90 0.97
CA LEU A 175 1.45 -19.42 2.32
C LEU A 175 -0.05 -19.41 2.64
N LEU A 176 -0.89 -19.05 1.68
CA LEU A 176 -2.36 -19.02 1.86
C LEU A 176 -2.94 -20.44 1.97
N GLN A 177 -2.37 -21.45 1.30
CA GLN A 177 -2.76 -22.86 1.48
C GLN A 177 -2.47 -23.36 2.90
N GLN A 178 -1.43 -22.82 3.54
CA GLN A 178 -1.03 -23.12 4.90
C GLN A 178 -1.68 -22.17 5.93
N ALA A 179 -2.80 -21.52 5.60
CA ALA A 179 -3.39 -20.43 6.33
C ALA A 179 -3.68 -20.67 7.83
N ALA A 180 -3.80 -21.93 8.25
CA ALA A 180 -3.98 -22.29 9.66
C ALA A 180 -2.70 -22.13 10.50
N THR A 181 -1.51 -22.15 9.86
CA THR A 181 -0.20 -22.12 10.52
C THR A 181 0.71 -20.99 10.01
N ALA A 182 0.37 -20.36 8.90
CA ALA A 182 1.21 -19.34 8.28
C ALA A 182 1.14 -18.00 9.05
N PRO A 183 2.27 -17.29 9.19
CA PRO A 183 2.34 -16.02 9.91
C PRO A 183 1.83 -14.85 9.03
N PHE A 184 0.52 -14.72 8.88
CA PHE A 184 -0.05 -13.50 8.30
C PHE A 184 -1.12 -12.90 9.21
N ALA A 185 -1.31 -11.58 9.11
CA ALA A 185 -2.24 -10.86 9.95
C ALA A 185 -3.67 -11.29 9.66
N ARG A 186 -4.41 -11.75 10.68
CA ARG A 186 -5.83 -12.09 10.61
C ARG A 186 -6.56 -11.63 11.86
N GLY A 187 -7.76 -11.10 11.71
CA GLY A 187 -8.56 -10.63 12.84
C GLY A 187 -9.89 -10.03 12.42
N VAL A 188 -10.60 -9.49 13.40
CA VAL A 188 -11.83 -8.74 13.19
C VAL A 188 -11.55 -7.26 13.32
N ALA A 189 -11.95 -6.47 12.32
CA ALA A 189 -11.79 -5.03 12.34
C ALA A 189 -12.57 -4.41 13.49
N GLN A 190 -11.90 -3.62 14.28
CA GLN A 190 -12.50 -2.81 15.36
C GLN A 190 -12.68 -1.38 14.86
N THR A 191 -13.79 -0.75 15.23
CA THR A 191 -14.20 0.55 14.69
C THR A 191 -13.54 1.76 15.34
N GLN A 192 -12.85 1.59 16.45
CA GLN A 192 -12.21 2.70 17.21
C GLN A 192 -10.95 2.21 17.94
N LEU A 193 -9.93 1.82 17.19
CA LEU A 193 -8.61 1.60 17.79
C LEU A 193 -7.83 2.92 17.77
N GLY A 194 -7.47 3.42 18.94
CA GLY A 194 -6.40 4.41 19.03
C GLY A 194 -5.08 3.78 18.60
N LEU A 195 -4.32 4.48 17.75
CA LEU A 195 -3.01 4.05 17.35
C LEU A 195 -1.95 4.74 18.19
N GLY A 196 -1.02 3.96 18.76
CA GLY A 196 0.17 4.47 19.43
C GLY A 196 1.41 4.36 18.53
N LEU A 197 2.22 5.41 18.48
CA LEU A 197 3.58 5.32 17.95
C LEU A 197 4.57 5.22 19.11
N LEU A 198 5.47 4.25 19.02
CA LEU A 198 6.53 4.05 19.99
C LEU A 198 7.87 4.33 19.31
N PHE A 199 8.67 5.20 19.93
CA PHE A 199 9.97 5.59 19.41
C PHE A 199 11.07 5.01 20.30
N SER A 200 12.04 4.38 19.70
CA SER A 200 13.11 3.70 20.40
C SER A 200 14.18 4.68 20.89
N GLY A 201 15.04 4.19 21.77
CA GLY A 201 16.26 4.88 22.19
C GLY A 201 17.50 4.35 21.49
N GLN A 202 18.64 4.89 21.86
CA GLN A 202 19.95 4.43 21.42
C GLN A 202 20.14 2.93 21.70
N GLY A 203 20.67 2.20 20.71
CA GLY A 203 20.85 0.74 20.72
C GLY A 203 20.04 0.01 19.66
N SER A 204 19.02 0.65 19.08
CA SER A 204 18.17 0.08 18.02
C SER A 204 18.74 0.30 16.61
N GLN A 205 19.74 1.13 16.44
CA GLN A 205 20.35 1.44 15.14
C GLN A 205 21.10 0.22 14.57
N TYR A 206 21.05 0.10 13.25
CA TYR A 206 21.82 -0.89 12.49
C TYR A 206 22.24 -0.31 11.13
N GLN A 207 23.27 -0.93 10.55
CA GLN A 207 23.81 -0.50 9.26
C GLN A 207 22.74 -0.59 8.18
N ARG A 208 22.65 0.44 7.33
CA ARG A 208 21.65 0.60 6.26
C ARG A 208 20.19 0.66 6.74
N MET A 209 19.96 1.02 8.01
CA MET A 209 18.61 1.23 8.54
C MET A 209 17.85 2.24 7.69
N GLY A 210 16.65 1.85 7.21
CA GLY A 210 15.82 2.71 6.37
C GLY A 210 16.28 2.88 4.91
N HIS A 211 17.40 2.29 4.47
CA HIS A 211 17.93 2.48 3.11
C HIS A 211 16.94 2.13 2.00
N GLN A 212 16.20 1.03 2.12
CA GLN A 212 15.18 0.66 1.14
C GLN A 212 14.00 1.64 1.12
N LEU A 213 13.61 2.16 2.28
CA LEU A 213 12.57 3.20 2.38
C LEU A 213 13.02 4.48 1.71
N TYR A 214 14.28 4.88 1.92
CA TYR A 214 14.89 6.05 1.30
C TYR A 214 14.89 5.95 -0.24
N GLN A 215 15.18 4.77 -0.79
CA GLN A 215 15.19 4.54 -2.24
C GLN A 215 13.80 4.51 -2.89
N VAL A 216 12.80 4.05 -2.15
CA VAL A 216 11.48 3.72 -2.74
C VAL A 216 10.42 4.78 -2.41
N TRP A 217 10.51 5.44 -1.26
CA TRP A 217 9.46 6.33 -0.77
C TRP A 217 9.93 7.78 -0.68
N PRO A 218 9.53 8.65 -1.65
CA PRO A 218 9.94 10.05 -1.65
C PRO A 218 9.61 10.78 -0.33
N ALA A 219 8.45 10.50 0.27
CA ALA A 219 8.08 11.14 1.54
C ALA A 219 9.03 10.80 2.70
N TYR A 220 9.60 9.58 2.73
CA TYR A 220 10.65 9.21 3.67
C TYR A 220 11.97 9.90 3.33
N ALA A 221 12.36 9.87 2.06
CA ALA A 221 13.61 10.47 1.58
C ALA A 221 13.63 11.98 1.85
N ASP A 222 12.57 12.70 1.50
CA ASP A 222 12.46 14.15 1.72
C ASP A 222 12.56 14.51 3.22
N ALA A 223 11.89 13.74 4.09
CA ALA A 223 11.94 13.98 5.53
C ALA A 223 13.32 13.69 6.11
N PHE A 224 13.97 12.59 5.69
CA PHE A 224 15.33 12.24 6.10
C PHE A 224 16.35 13.26 5.59
N ASP A 225 16.22 13.71 4.35
CA ASP A 225 17.12 14.68 3.72
C ASP A 225 17.04 16.06 4.38
N ARG A 226 15.87 16.48 4.84
CA ARG A 226 15.75 17.71 5.65
C ARG A 226 16.61 17.62 6.92
N CYS A 227 16.54 16.49 7.63
CA CYS A 227 17.36 16.25 8.80
C CYS A 227 18.86 16.22 8.45
N ALA A 228 19.23 15.44 7.43
CA ALA A 228 20.61 15.26 7.01
C ALA A 228 21.26 16.57 6.55
N THR A 229 20.54 17.39 5.79
CA THR A 229 21.04 18.70 5.30
C THR A 229 21.31 19.67 6.44
N LEU A 230 20.46 19.68 7.47
CA LEU A 230 20.67 20.52 8.65
C LEU A 230 21.90 20.06 9.46
N LEU A 231 22.00 18.74 9.68
CA LEU A 231 23.13 18.16 10.44
C LEU A 231 24.46 18.34 9.72
N GLU A 232 24.47 18.19 8.40
CA GLU A 232 25.67 18.43 7.58
C GLU A 232 26.11 19.91 7.63
N ARG A 233 25.14 20.84 7.48
CA ARG A 233 25.41 22.28 7.48
C ARG A 233 25.90 22.80 8.84
N GLU A 234 25.29 22.39 9.94
CA GLU A 234 25.49 22.98 11.25
C GLU A 234 26.50 22.18 12.11
N TYR A 235 26.64 20.88 11.87
CA TYR A 235 27.47 19.97 12.67
C TYR A 235 28.50 19.21 11.85
N GLN A 236 28.59 19.44 10.52
CA GLN A 236 29.48 18.72 9.60
C GLN A 236 29.31 17.20 9.68
N LEU A 237 28.05 16.76 9.94
CA LEU A 237 27.67 15.38 10.14
C LEU A 237 26.84 14.89 8.94
N ASP A 238 27.49 14.18 8.01
CA ASP A 238 26.81 13.55 6.88
C ASP A 238 26.22 12.17 7.27
N ILE A 239 25.02 12.18 7.81
CA ILE A 239 24.31 10.95 8.21
C ILE A 239 23.92 10.05 7.04
N ARG A 240 23.80 10.57 5.81
CA ARG A 240 23.55 9.76 4.60
C ARG A 240 24.74 8.84 4.33
N HIS A 241 25.92 9.44 4.30
CA HIS A 241 27.16 8.71 4.10
C HIS A 241 27.40 7.70 5.23
N GLU A 242 27.17 8.09 6.49
CA GLU A 242 27.36 7.20 7.63
C GLU A 242 26.40 6.00 7.62
N LEU A 243 25.14 6.21 7.24
CA LEU A 243 24.11 5.17 7.32
C LEU A 243 24.03 4.29 6.07
N PHE A 244 24.22 4.87 4.86
CA PHE A 244 23.92 4.20 3.59
C PHE A 244 25.15 3.70 2.83
N ARG A 245 26.31 3.60 3.47
CA ARG A 245 27.50 2.97 2.87
C ARG A 245 27.18 1.60 2.27
N ALA A 246 27.80 1.30 1.13
CA ALA A 246 27.62 0.04 0.45
C ALA A 246 28.17 -1.16 1.25
N GLU A 247 29.33 -0.96 1.88
CA GLU A 247 30.00 -2.01 2.65
C GLU A 247 29.49 -2.02 4.10
N VAL A 248 29.08 -3.20 4.54
CA VAL A 248 28.71 -3.47 5.93
C VAL A 248 29.93 -4.06 6.63
N SER A 249 30.43 -3.38 7.67
CA SER A 249 31.63 -3.80 8.39
C SER A 249 31.48 -3.64 9.91
N LEU A 250 32.31 -4.36 10.67
CA LEU A 250 32.36 -4.20 12.12
C LEU A 250 32.76 -2.78 12.52
N ALA A 251 33.76 -2.18 11.84
CA ALA A 251 34.21 -0.82 12.10
C ALA A 251 33.09 0.21 11.88
N GLN A 252 32.21 0.00 10.89
CA GLN A 252 31.04 0.86 10.71
C GLN A 252 30.02 0.63 11.82
N GLY A 253 29.82 -0.61 12.29
CA GLY A 253 28.95 -0.90 13.43
C GLY A 253 29.42 -0.19 14.70
N GLU A 254 30.72 -0.21 15.00
CA GLU A 254 31.33 0.50 16.12
C GLU A 254 31.18 2.02 15.98
N ARG A 255 31.34 2.55 14.77
CA ARG A 255 31.13 3.98 14.50
C ARG A 255 29.68 4.39 14.72
N LEU A 256 28.71 3.59 14.24
CA LEU A 256 27.28 3.82 14.46
C LEU A 256 26.87 3.69 15.94
N ALA A 257 27.69 3.08 16.79
CA ALA A 257 27.46 3.00 18.23
C ALA A 257 27.94 4.24 18.98
N GLN A 258 28.71 5.14 18.34
CA GLN A 258 29.16 6.38 18.95
C GLN A 258 27.97 7.32 19.20
N THR A 259 27.77 7.72 20.43
CA THR A 259 26.63 8.52 20.90
C THR A 259 26.44 9.80 20.09
N CYS A 260 27.53 10.49 19.74
CA CYS A 260 27.49 11.73 18.95
C CYS A 260 26.94 11.53 17.52
N LEU A 261 27.05 10.32 16.95
CA LEU A 261 26.48 9.95 15.66
C LEU A 261 25.10 9.29 15.81
N THR A 262 24.98 8.34 16.74
CA THR A 262 23.78 7.51 16.90
C THR A 262 22.53 8.33 17.14
N GLN A 263 22.59 9.33 18.04
CA GLN A 263 21.39 10.07 18.43
C GLN A 263 20.79 10.89 17.29
N PRO A 264 21.53 11.78 16.60
CA PRO A 264 20.95 12.54 15.50
C PRO A 264 20.56 11.67 14.31
N LEU A 265 21.28 10.56 14.07
CA LEU A 265 20.96 9.60 13.02
C LEU A 265 19.64 8.87 13.29
N LEU A 266 19.50 8.30 14.50
CA LEU A 266 18.30 7.54 14.88
C LEU A 266 17.08 8.45 14.96
N PHE A 267 17.22 9.66 15.51
CA PHE A 267 16.17 10.68 15.46
C PHE A 267 15.70 10.92 14.01
N SER A 268 16.63 11.08 13.08
CA SER A 268 16.32 11.36 11.67
C SER A 268 15.55 10.20 10.99
N VAL A 269 15.96 8.96 11.28
CA VAL A 269 15.30 7.75 10.76
C VAL A 269 13.88 7.62 11.32
N GLU A 270 13.72 7.78 12.62
CA GLU A 270 12.41 7.66 13.29
C GLU A 270 11.46 8.78 12.87
N TYR A 271 11.96 10.02 12.77
CA TYR A 271 11.18 11.14 12.27
C TYR A 271 10.72 10.91 10.82
N ALA A 272 11.63 10.49 9.93
CA ALA A 272 11.31 10.22 8.53
C ALA A 272 10.31 9.08 8.38
N LEU A 273 10.44 8.02 9.19
CA LEU A 273 9.49 6.90 9.20
C LEU A 273 8.12 7.35 9.67
N ALA A 274 8.05 8.15 10.72
CA ALA A 274 6.79 8.70 11.22
C ALA A 274 6.11 9.60 10.17
N GLN A 275 6.87 10.45 9.47
CA GLN A 275 6.35 11.29 8.39
C GLN A 275 5.77 10.45 7.25
N LEU A 276 6.37 9.30 6.92
CA LEU A 276 5.83 8.37 5.94
C LEU A 276 4.48 7.80 6.39
N TRP A 277 4.35 7.36 7.64
CA TRP A 277 3.09 6.88 8.21
C TRP A 277 2.00 7.96 8.21
N LEU A 278 2.35 9.19 8.62
CA LEU A 278 1.43 10.33 8.59
C LEU A 278 0.98 10.64 7.16
N ARG A 279 1.89 10.56 6.18
CA ARG A 279 1.57 10.75 4.76
C ARG A 279 0.60 9.70 4.23
N TRP A 280 0.63 8.49 4.76
CA TRP A 280 -0.33 7.43 4.45
C TRP A 280 -1.68 7.58 5.20
N GLY A 281 -1.87 8.65 5.97
CA GLY A 281 -3.10 8.94 6.69
C GLY A 281 -3.19 8.24 8.05
N ILE A 282 -2.09 7.67 8.55
CA ILE A 282 -2.03 7.09 9.89
C ILE A 282 -1.82 8.21 10.91
N THR A 283 -2.85 8.52 11.69
CA THR A 283 -2.79 9.55 12.73
C THR A 283 -2.72 8.90 14.10
N PRO A 284 -1.62 9.05 14.84
CA PRO A 284 -1.51 8.48 16.19
C PRO A 284 -2.38 9.26 17.18
N THR A 285 -3.00 8.55 18.12
CA THR A 285 -3.70 9.13 19.26
C THR A 285 -2.80 9.32 20.48
N VAL A 286 -1.71 8.56 20.54
CA VAL A 286 -0.70 8.65 21.59
C VAL A 286 0.68 8.36 20.98
N MET A 287 1.70 9.03 21.51
CA MET A 287 3.09 8.79 21.18
C MET A 287 3.89 8.61 22.47
N ILE A 288 4.77 7.61 22.47
CA ILE A 288 5.65 7.30 23.60
C ILE A 288 7.07 7.15 23.06
N GLY A 289 8.03 7.81 23.68
CA GLY A 289 9.45 7.69 23.36
C GLY A 289 10.23 7.08 24.53
N HIS A 290 11.26 6.32 24.22
CA HIS A 290 12.26 5.92 25.19
C HIS A 290 13.52 6.76 25.01
N SER A 291 13.92 7.54 26.02
CA SER A 291 15.13 8.41 25.97
C SER A 291 15.12 9.34 24.73
N LEU A 292 15.90 9.04 23.70
CA LEU A 292 15.95 9.80 22.44
C LEU A 292 14.57 9.86 21.75
N GLY A 293 13.82 8.78 21.79
CA GLY A 293 12.52 8.70 21.13
C GLY A 293 11.49 9.71 21.66
N GLU A 294 11.64 10.21 22.89
CA GLU A 294 10.80 11.29 23.43
C GLU A 294 10.96 12.60 22.63
N TRP A 295 12.16 12.87 22.14
CA TRP A 295 12.42 14.04 21.29
C TRP A 295 11.72 13.94 19.94
N VAL A 296 11.68 12.73 19.36
CA VAL A 296 10.92 12.47 18.13
C VAL A 296 9.43 12.67 18.38
N ALA A 297 8.89 12.07 19.45
CA ALA A 297 7.49 12.21 19.83
C ALA A 297 7.10 13.68 20.06
N ALA A 298 7.92 14.42 20.80
CA ALA A 298 7.69 15.83 21.09
C ALA A 298 7.75 16.71 19.82
N THR A 299 8.66 16.40 18.88
CA THR A 299 8.77 17.10 17.60
C THR A 299 7.51 16.87 16.75
N LEU A 300 7.05 15.63 16.67
CA LEU A 300 5.82 15.27 15.93
C LEU A 300 4.57 15.87 16.55
N ALA A 301 4.57 16.01 17.88
CA ALA A 301 3.50 16.69 18.63
C ALA A 301 3.54 18.23 18.51
N GLY A 302 4.54 18.80 17.85
CA GLY A 302 4.68 20.25 17.66
C GLY A 302 5.23 21.00 18.88
N VAL A 303 5.83 20.30 19.86
CA VAL A 303 6.50 20.93 21.00
C VAL A 303 7.78 21.65 20.56
N PHE A 304 8.48 21.06 19.61
CA PHE A 304 9.70 21.62 18.99
C PHE A 304 9.52 21.77 17.48
N SER A 305 10.17 22.76 16.86
CA SER A 305 10.45 22.71 15.43
C SER A 305 11.42 21.57 15.13
N LEU A 306 11.41 21.05 13.91
CA LEU A 306 12.38 20.01 13.49
C LEU A 306 13.82 20.51 13.68
N GLU A 307 14.06 21.75 13.31
CA GLU A 307 15.36 22.40 13.37
C GLU A 307 15.87 22.51 14.82
N ASP A 308 15.01 22.95 15.74
CA ASP A 308 15.39 23.08 17.15
C ASP A 308 15.60 21.71 17.82
N ALA A 309 14.72 20.74 17.52
CA ALA A 309 14.86 19.38 18.01
C ALA A 309 16.19 18.74 17.58
N LEU A 310 16.57 18.87 16.30
CA LEU A 310 17.83 18.34 15.78
C LEU A 310 19.04 19.02 16.41
N ARG A 311 19.01 20.35 16.61
CA ARG A 311 20.08 21.08 17.32
C ARG A 311 20.24 20.60 18.75
N LEU A 312 19.13 20.44 19.46
CA LEU A 312 19.13 19.97 20.85
C LEU A 312 19.65 18.53 20.94
N VAL A 313 19.19 17.64 20.04
CA VAL A 313 19.62 16.24 20.00
C VAL A 313 21.10 16.13 19.66
N ALA A 314 21.57 16.88 18.65
CA ALA A 314 23.00 16.89 18.28
C ALA A 314 23.85 17.42 19.45
N ARG A 315 23.44 18.52 20.08
CA ARG A 315 24.15 19.07 21.24
C ARG A 315 24.17 18.14 22.45
N ARG A 316 23.03 17.51 22.75
CA ARG A 316 22.93 16.46 23.77
C ARG A 316 23.90 15.32 23.50
N ALA A 317 23.95 14.85 22.25
CA ALA A 317 24.82 13.76 21.83
C ALA A 317 26.32 14.11 21.99
N GLU A 318 26.73 15.33 21.63
CA GLU A 318 28.10 15.85 21.85
C GLU A 318 28.47 15.87 23.31
N LEU A 319 27.62 16.47 24.17
CA LEU A 319 27.85 16.57 25.61
C LEU A 319 27.95 15.19 26.27
N MET A 320 27.09 14.25 25.88
CA MET A 320 27.16 12.87 26.37
C MET A 320 28.44 12.15 25.90
N HIS A 321 28.87 12.41 24.66
CA HIS A 321 30.09 11.82 24.13
C HIS A 321 31.36 12.33 24.83
N GLN A 322 31.35 13.59 25.29
CA GLN A 322 32.45 14.22 26.04
C GLN A 322 32.45 13.84 27.53
N ALA A 323 31.36 13.26 28.05
CA ALA A 323 31.30 12.85 29.44
C ALA A 323 32.29 11.69 29.74
N PRO A 324 32.76 11.55 30.97
CA PRO A 324 33.59 10.40 31.36
C PRO A 324 32.92 9.09 31.02
N SER A 325 33.72 8.10 30.62
CA SER A 325 33.20 6.77 30.27
C SER A 325 32.45 6.12 31.42
N GLY A 326 31.25 5.63 31.16
CA GLY A 326 30.41 4.91 32.08
C GLY A 326 29.86 3.63 31.49
N ALA A 327 29.26 2.81 32.34
CA ALA A 327 28.57 1.61 31.93
C ALA A 327 27.11 1.63 32.41
N MET A 328 26.26 0.94 31.69
CA MET A 328 24.88 0.71 32.06
C MET A 328 24.62 -0.79 32.17
N LEU A 329 23.89 -1.18 33.20
CA LEU A 329 23.53 -2.58 33.43
C LEU A 329 22.01 -2.68 33.61
N MET A 330 21.40 -3.56 32.82
CA MET A 330 20.00 -3.94 33.00
C MET A 330 19.89 -4.96 34.13
N VAL A 331 18.98 -4.70 35.06
CA VAL A 331 18.77 -5.53 36.25
C VAL A 331 17.29 -5.91 36.35
N ALA A 332 17.02 -7.21 36.42
CA ALA A 332 15.67 -7.75 36.55
C ALA A 332 15.23 -7.70 38.05
N LEU A 333 15.12 -6.50 38.60
CA LEU A 333 14.64 -6.23 39.96
C LEU A 333 13.81 -4.96 39.98
N PRO A 334 12.82 -4.86 40.89
CA PRO A 334 12.07 -3.64 41.17
C PRO A 334 12.99 -2.52 41.65
N GLU A 335 12.61 -1.26 41.34
CA GLU A 335 13.34 -0.07 41.72
C GLU A 335 13.70 -0.02 43.23
N ALA A 336 12.72 -0.35 44.09
CA ALA A 336 12.93 -0.32 45.56
C ALA A 336 14.06 -1.27 46.04
N GLN A 337 14.17 -2.44 45.41
CA GLN A 337 15.25 -3.38 45.74
C GLN A 337 16.60 -2.89 45.23
N ILE A 338 16.65 -2.30 44.03
CA ILE A 338 17.88 -1.75 43.47
C ILE A 338 18.35 -0.57 44.34
N ARG A 339 17.46 0.32 44.76
CA ARG A 339 17.83 1.45 45.64
C ARG A 339 18.47 1.00 46.95
N ALA A 340 18.10 -0.17 47.46
CA ALA A 340 18.72 -0.74 48.65
C ALA A 340 20.09 -1.38 48.43
N LEU A 341 20.41 -1.73 47.16
CA LEU A 341 21.63 -2.44 46.81
C LEU A 341 22.73 -1.52 46.26
N ILE A 342 22.37 -0.39 45.64
CA ILE A 342 23.34 0.50 45.02
C ILE A 342 23.78 1.62 45.99
N THR A 343 25.06 2.01 45.83
CA THR A 343 25.63 3.18 46.51
C THR A 343 26.32 4.07 45.51
N ALA A 344 26.55 5.34 45.86
CA ALA A 344 27.32 6.23 44.99
C ALA A 344 28.69 5.59 44.63
N PRO A 345 29.13 5.68 43.39
CA PRO A 345 28.65 6.55 42.28
C PRO A 345 27.55 5.91 41.38
N LEU A 346 27.00 4.75 41.74
CA LEU A 346 25.94 4.12 40.95
C LEU A 346 24.60 4.82 41.13
N ALA A 347 23.85 4.95 40.07
CA ALA A 347 22.51 5.55 40.05
C ALA A 347 21.52 4.73 39.20
N ILE A 348 20.24 4.83 39.50
CA ILE A 348 19.20 4.30 38.62
C ILE A 348 19.03 5.25 37.44
N ALA A 349 19.29 4.74 36.25
CA ALA A 349 19.19 5.48 34.99
C ALA A 349 17.78 5.40 34.40
N ALA A 350 17.09 4.26 34.53
CA ALA A 350 15.74 4.07 34.04
C ALA A 350 15.00 2.95 34.80
N VAL A 351 13.66 3.05 34.86
CA VAL A 351 12.76 1.99 35.31
C VAL A 351 11.86 1.65 34.13
N ASN A 352 12.18 0.55 33.44
CA ASN A 352 11.52 0.17 32.18
C ASN A 352 10.26 -0.70 32.40
N ALA A 353 10.19 -1.38 33.55
CA ALA A 353 9.04 -2.17 33.98
C ALA A 353 9.04 -2.28 35.53
N PRO A 354 7.95 -2.74 36.14
CA PRO A 354 7.88 -2.89 37.60
C PRO A 354 9.02 -3.71 38.22
N ASP A 355 9.54 -4.67 37.47
CA ASP A 355 10.62 -5.59 37.84
C ASP A 355 11.85 -5.49 36.95
N TYR A 356 12.02 -4.36 36.23
CA TYR A 356 13.09 -4.20 35.25
C TYR A 356 13.64 -2.78 35.23
N SER A 357 14.83 -2.59 35.74
CA SER A 357 15.46 -1.30 35.86
C SER A 357 16.87 -1.29 35.25
N VAL A 358 17.38 -0.11 34.99
CA VAL A 358 18.75 0.11 34.47
C VAL A 358 19.51 0.93 35.49
N ILE A 359 20.67 0.45 35.88
CA ILE A 359 21.64 1.21 36.67
C ILE A 359 22.77 1.71 35.79
N ALA A 360 23.34 2.84 36.15
CA ALA A 360 24.49 3.44 35.48
C ALA A 360 25.53 3.90 36.48
N GLY A 361 26.78 3.92 36.05
CA GLY A 361 27.89 4.43 36.83
C GLY A 361 29.19 4.46 36.05
N PRO A 362 30.27 5.05 36.61
CA PRO A 362 31.59 5.06 35.97
C PRO A 362 32.13 3.63 35.83
N THR A 363 32.99 3.43 34.83
CA THR A 363 33.65 2.15 34.57
C THR A 363 34.90 1.90 35.44
N SER A 364 35.35 2.90 36.15
CA SER A 364 36.55 2.86 37.03
C SER A 364 36.20 3.26 38.44
#